data_8509d2289ac6e48f53355c186c79a266
#
_entry.id   8509d2289ac6e48f53355c186c79a266
#
_cell.length_a   1.000
_cell.length_b   1.000
_cell.length_c   1.000
_cell.angle_alpha   90.00
_cell.angle_beta   90.00
_cell.angle_gamma   90.00
#
_symmetry.space_group_name_H-M   'P 1'
#
loop_
_entity.id
_entity.type
_entity.pdbx_description
1 polymer ?
#
loop_
_entity_poly.entity_id
_entity_poly.type
_entity_poly.pdbx_seq_one_letter_code
_entity_poly.pdbx_strand_id
1 'polypeptide(L)'
;MAVAMPLSFSTWMALINNFAIERAAFTGVEIGILQSLREIPGFLAFAVVFLLLLMREQTLGLVSLLLLGIGTAITGALPSVVGLYATTVLMSLGFHYYETVRQSLVLQWISKEEAPHFMGQLIAVGSFSGLISFALIWFGIDKGGLDMVWVYVIAGGSTMAITLFCWVTFPRFPEKVEQHKKLFMRGRYWLYYLITFMAGARRQIFVVFAGFLMVEKFGFSVTSITLMFLVNGGLNMYVAPKIGKLIAHWGERRALTFEYVGLVGVFVTYAFVDTAWIAVILYIIDHMFFSMAIAIKTYFQKIADPADMASQAGVAFSINHIAAVVIPAAFGFLWLISPSYVFLAGAAMSVLSLILVRLIPENPSHENVALIGPYRLSVNAAQ
;
A
#
# COMPACT_ATOMS: atom_id res chain seq x y z
N MET A 1 7.67 -14.08 -12.33
CA MET A 1 8.00 -12.91 -11.46
C MET A 1 6.76 -12.32 -10.76
N ALA A 2 5.62 -12.09 -11.44
CA ALA A 2 4.40 -11.55 -10.80
C ALA A 2 3.83 -12.44 -9.68
N VAL A 3 4.07 -13.74 -9.70
CA VAL A 3 3.69 -14.69 -8.63
C VAL A 3 4.67 -14.65 -7.45
N ALA A 4 5.96 -14.45 -7.72
CA ALA A 4 7.01 -14.55 -6.71
C ALA A 4 6.89 -13.49 -5.61
N MET A 5 6.60 -12.24 -5.98
CA MET A 5 6.50 -11.14 -5.02
C MET A 5 5.37 -11.35 -4.00
N PRO A 6 4.13 -11.69 -4.39
CA PRO A 6 3.06 -11.91 -3.42
C PRO A 6 3.32 -13.07 -2.45
N LEU A 7 4.02 -14.14 -2.87
CA LEU A 7 4.37 -15.25 -1.98
C LEU A 7 5.11 -14.77 -0.73
N SER A 8 6.15 -13.95 -0.90
CA SER A 8 6.89 -13.38 0.23
C SER A 8 6.11 -12.28 0.94
N PHE A 9 5.61 -11.29 0.19
CA PHE A 9 5.02 -10.10 0.78
C PHE A 9 3.72 -10.40 1.54
N SER A 10 2.81 -11.21 0.96
CA SER A 10 1.56 -11.59 1.64
C SER A 10 1.82 -12.43 2.88
N THR A 11 2.83 -13.33 2.83
CA THR A 11 3.23 -14.12 4.00
C THR A 11 3.75 -13.22 5.11
N TRP A 12 4.65 -12.29 4.78
CA TRP A 12 5.15 -11.34 5.78
C TRP A 12 4.01 -10.55 6.41
N MET A 13 3.09 -10.01 5.61
CA MET A 13 1.92 -9.25 6.09
C MET A 13 1.00 -10.08 7.01
N ALA A 14 0.78 -11.36 6.69
CA ALA A 14 -0.09 -12.22 7.48
C ALA A 14 0.49 -12.59 8.85
N LEU A 15 1.82 -12.78 8.92
CA LEU A 15 2.47 -13.33 10.10
C LEU A 15 3.08 -12.28 11.02
N ILE A 16 3.47 -11.11 10.49
CA ILE A 16 4.39 -10.21 11.22
C ILE A 16 3.85 -9.76 12.58
N ASN A 17 2.58 -9.45 12.70
CA ASN A 17 2.01 -9.00 13.97
C ASN A 17 2.06 -10.10 15.04
N ASN A 18 1.58 -11.30 14.70
CA ASN A 18 1.64 -12.45 15.63
C ASN A 18 3.08 -12.79 15.99
N PHE A 19 3.96 -12.89 14.98
CA PHE A 19 5.36 -13.25 15.20
C PHE A 19 6.09 -12.20 16.06
N ALA A 20 5.87 -10.92 15.81
CA ALA A 20 6.49 -9.84 16.57
C ALA A 20 6.01 -9.81 18.03
N ILE A 21 4.72 -10.00 18.28
CA ILE A 21 4.17 -10.05 19.64
C ILE A 21 4.63 -11.32 20.37
N GLU A 22 4.45 -12.50 19.76
CA GLU A 22 4.69 -13.79 20.43
C GLU A 22 6.17 -14.11 20.62
N ARG A 23 7.04 -13.70 19.70
CA ARG A 23 8.44 -14.09 19.64
C ARG A 23 9.43 -12.98 20.01
N ALA A 24 9.01 -11.70 19.92
CA ALA A 24 9.89 -10.56 20.18
C ALA A 24 9.28 -9.52 21.14
N ALA A 25 8.10 -9.80 21.72
CA ALA A 25 7.39 -8.96 22.70
C ALA A 25 7.19 -7.50 22.23
N PHE A 26 6.84 -7.32 20.97
CA PHE A 26 6.59 -6.00 20.39
C PHE A 26 5.38 -5.33 21.03
N THR A 27 5.53 -4.03 21.29
CA THR A 27 4.45 -3.11 21.62
C THR A 27 4.04 -2.29 20.40
N GLY A 28 3.09 -1.38 20.57
CA GLY A 28 2.71 -0.44 19.50
C GLY A 28 3.87 0.43 19.00
N VAL A 29 4.88 0.71 19.84
CA VAL A 29 6.08 1.48 19.42
C VAL A 29 6.91 0.68 18.45
N GLU A 30 7.29 -0.54 18.81
CA GLU A 30 8.14 -1.37 17.95
C GLU A 30 7.43 -1.70 16.64
N ILE A 31 6.11 -1.97 16.67
CA ILE A 31 5.35 -2.23 15.43
C ILE A 31 5.25 -0.96 14.55
N GLY A 32 5.04 0.20 15.17
CA GLY A 32 5.04 1.48 14.46
C GLY A 32 6.37 1.78 13.77
N ILE A 33 7.48 1.59 14.48
CA ILE A 33 8.84 1.77 13.94
C ILE A 33 9.11 0.76 12.82
N LEU A 34 8.76 -0.52 13.01
CA LEU A 34 8.91 -1.57 12.01
C LEU A 34 8.20 -1.22 10.70
N GLN A 35 6.96 -0.78 10.79
CA GLN A 35 6.18 -0.38 9.63
C GLN A 35 6.74 0.90 8.96
N SER A 36 7.25 1.84 9.74
CA SER A 36 7.95 3.02 9.21
C SER A 36 9.23 2.63 8.47
N LEU A 37 10.04 1.75 9.04
CA LEU A 37 11.26 1.23 8.41
C LEU A 37 10.94 0.49 7.10
N ARG A 38 9.81 -0.23 7.04
CA ARG A 38 9.34 -0.87 5.82
C ARG A 38 9.11 0.13 4.68
N GLU A 39 8.63 1.33 4.98
CA GLU A 39 8.27 2.32 3.96
C GLU A 39 9.46 3.20 3.50
N ILE A 40 10.58 3.20 4.24
CA ILE A 40 11.79 3.97 3.86
C ILE A 40 12.31 3.59 2.46
N PRO A 41 12.45 2.32 2.09
CA PRO A 41 12.87 1.96 0.74
C PRO A 41 11.91 2.44 -0.36
N GLY A 42 10.62 2.50 -0.07
CA GLY A 42 9.62 3.06 -0.97
C GLY A 42 9.78 4.57 -1.15
N PHE A 43 10.02 5.31 -0.07
CA PHE A 43 10.37 6.72 -0.15
C PHE A 43 11.67 6.95 -0.95
N LEU A 44 12.65 6.06 -0.80
CA LEU A 44 13.93 6.09 -1.53
C LEU A 44 13.87 5.40 -2.91
N ALA A 45 12.69 5.09 -3.44
CA ALA A 45 12.56 4.44 -4.75
C ALA A 45 13.20 5.24 -5.91
N PHE A 46 13.37 6.56 -5.76
CA PHE A 46 14.15 7.36 -6.71
C PHE A 46 15.63 6.94 -6.78
N ALA A 47 16.18 6.31 -5.73
CA ALA A 47 17.55 5.81 -5.73
C ALA A 47 17.78 4.64 -6.71
N VAL A 48 16.71 4.04 -7.23
CA VAL A 48 16.77 3.04 -8.31
C VAL A 48 17.58 3.58 -9.51
N VAL A 49 17.45 4.87 -9.83
CA VAL A 49 18.21 5.50 -10.94
C VAL A 49 19.72 5.33 -10.75
N PHE A 50 20.25 5.45 -9.53
CA PHE A 50 21.67 5.25 -9.25
C PHE A 50 22.10 3.77 -9.38
N LEU A 51 21.22 2.84 -9.03
CA LEU A 51 21.50 1.42 -9.21
C LEU A 51 21.49 1.02 -10.68
N LEU A 52 20.69 1.69 -11.52
CA LEU A 52 20.68 1.48 -12.96
C LEU A 52 21.96 1.96 -13.66
N LEU A 53 22.81 2.76 -13.00
CA LEU A 53 24.15 3.04 -13.48
C LEU A 53 25.10 1.84 -13.32
N LEU A 54 24.80 0.93 -12.39
CA LEU A 54 25.65 -0.21 -12.05
C LEU A 54 25.19 -1.51 -12.69
N MET A 55 23.89 -1.66 -12.95
CA MET A 55 23.31 -2.88 -13.49
C MET A 55 22.07 -2.60 -14.35
N ARG A 56 21.74 -3.55 -15.24
CA ARG A 56 20.55 -3.46 -16.09
C ARG A 56 19.27 -3.58 -15.28
N GLU A 57 18.20 -2.95 -15.76
CA GLU A 57 16.87 -2.97 -15.14
C GLU A 57 16.35 -4.39 -14.86
N GLN A 58 16.47 -5.30 -15.85
CA GLN A 58 16.09 -6.71 -15.69
C GLN A 58 16.87 -7.38 -14.54
N THR A 59 18.18 -7.14 -14.44
CA THR A 59 19.03 -7.66 -13.39
C THR A 59 18.61 -7.10 -12.03
N LEU A 60 18.38 -5.79 -11.95
CA LEU A 60 17.91 -5.14 -10.74
C LEU A 60 16.57 -5.71 -10.25
N GLY A 61 15.63 -5.98 -11.16
CA GLY A 61 14.36 -6.62 -10.83
C GLY A 61 14.54 -8.02 -10.22
N LEU A 62 15.45 -8.83 -10.78
CA LEU A 62 15.75 -10.18 -10.27
C LEU A 62 16.48 -10.12 -8.92
N VAL A 63 17.48 -9.24 -8.77
CA VAL A 63 18.17 -9.01 -7.48
C VAL A 63 17.19 -8.55 -6.42
N SER A 64 16.28 -7.65 -6.75
CA SER A 64 15.25 -7.15 -5.84
C SER A 64 14.33 -8.27 -5.35
N LEU A 65 13.89 -9.18 -6.24
CA LEU A 65 13.10 -10.35 -5.84
C LEU A 65 13.91 -11.32 -4.97
N LEU A 66 15.21 -11.50 -5.21
CA LEU A 66 16.06 -12.30 -4.32
C LEU A 66 16.16 -11.68 -2.93
N LEU A 67 16.38 -10.36 -2.83
CA LEU A 67 16.40 -9.64 -1.55
C LEU A 67 15.08 -9.76 -0.79
N LEU A 68 13.95 -9.64 -1.50
CA LEU A 68 12.63 -9.88 -0.94
C LEU A 68 12.50 -11.30 -0.36
N GLY A 69 12.89 -12.31 -1.14
CA GLY A 69 12.84 -13.72 -0.73
C GLY A 69 13.75 -14.01 0.46
N ILE A 70 15.00 -13.53 0.42
CA ILE A 70 15.97 -13.69 1.52
C ILE A 70 15.44 -13.02 2.78
N GLY A 71 15.05 -11.73 2.69
CA GLY A 71 14.53 -10.98 3.84
C GLY A 71 13.34 -11.66 4.49
N THR A 72 12.40 -12.20 3.67
CA THR A 72 11.27 -12.97 4.17
C THR A 72 11.71 -14.27 4.82
N ALA A 73 12.58 -15.06 4.17
CA ALA A 73 12.98 -16.37 4.66
C ALA A 73 13.70 -16.31 6.03
N ILE A 74 14.56 -15.31 6.22
CA ILE A 74 15.34 -15.16 7.47
C ILE A 74 14.56 -14.45 8.59
N THR A 75 13.38 -13.88 8.32
CA THR A 75 12.57 -13.18 9.35
C THR A 75 12.29 -14.09 10.54
N GLY A 76 11.90 -15.34 10.30
CA GLY A 76 11.62 -16.30 11.37
C GLY A 76 12.82 -16.71 12.19
N ALA A 77 14.04 -16.59 11.67
CA ALA A 77 15.27 -16.96 12.36
C ALA A 77 15.83 -15.86 13.30
N LEU A 78 15.31 -14.64 13.21
CA LEU A 78 15.80 -13.47 13.95
C LEU A 78 14.71 -12.82 14.82
N PRO A 79 14.14 -13.53 15.82
CA PRO A 79 13.04 -13.08 16.65
C PRO A 79 13.51 -12.05 17.72
N SER A 80 13.99 -10.91 17.28
CA SER A 80 14.39 -9.79 18.14
C SER A 80 14.01 -8.47 17.48
N VAL A 81 13.92 -7.41 18.27
CA VAL A 81 13.57 -6.06 17.75
C VAL A 81 14.49 -5.68 16.60
N VAL A 82 15.81 -5.75 16.79
CA VAL A 82 16.79 -5.41 15.75
C VAL A 82 16.73 -6.38 14.58
N GLY A 83 16.57 -7.68 14.84
CA GLY A 83 16.47 -8.71 13.81
C GLY A 83 15.25 -8.47 12.90
N LEU A 84 14.07 -8.21 13.49
CA LEU A 84 12.85 -7.92 12.73
C LEU A 84 12.95 -6.59 11.95
N TYR A 85 13.57 -5.56 12.50
CA TYR A 85 13.81 -4.31 11.78
C TYR A 85 14.73 -4.54 10.57
N ALA A 86 15.85 -5.24 10.76
CA ALA A 86 16.83 -5.50 9.69
C ALA A 86 16.22 -6.36 8.57
N THR A 87 15.52 -7.44 8.90
CA THR A 87 14.87 -8.31 7.91
C THR A 87 13.74 -7.61 7.18
N THR A 88 12.98 -6.74 7.87
CA THR A 88 11.94 -5.91 7.28
C THR A 88 12.51 -4.92 6.26
N VAL A 89 13.60 -4.22 6.60
CA VAL A 89 14.26 -3.30 5.65
C VAL A 89 14.78 -4.07 4.43
N LEU A 90 15.40 -5.23 4.62
CA LEU A 90 15.93 -6.07 3.54
C LEU A 90 14.80 -6.55 2.60
N MET A 91 13.73 -7.08 3.17
CA MET A 91 12.54 -7.52 2.45
C MET A 91 11.92 -6.36 1.67
N SER A 92 11.81 -5.21 2.31
CA SER A 92 11.18 -4.01 1.76
C SER A 92 12.00 -3.37 0.63
N LEU A 93 13.33 -3.35 0.73
CA LEU A 93 14.20 -2.96 -0.39
C LEU A 93 13.88 -3.80 -1.63
N GLY A 94 13.80 -5.12 -1.45
CA GLY A 94 13.43 -6.03 -2.52
C GLY A 94 12.05 -5.72 -3.10
N PHE A 95 11.05 -5.52 -2.25
CA PHE A 95 9.69 -5.24 -2.66
C PHE A 95 9.56 -3.94 -3.47
N HIS A 96 9.99 -2.81 -2.92
CA HIS A 96 9.79 -1.49 -3.54
C HIS A 96 10.61 -1.32 -4.82
N TYR A 97 11.84 -1.82 -4.84
CA TYR A 97 12.68 -1.70 -6.03
C TYR A 97 12.20 -2.63 -7.14
N TYR A 98 11.71 -3.84 -6.81
CA TYR A 98 11.06 -4.70 -7.79
C TYR A 98 9.81 -4.03 -8.38
N GLU A 99 8.93 -3.46 -7.55
CA GLU A 99 7.72 -2.78 -8.01
C GLU A 99 8.05 -1.62 -8.97
N THR A 100 9.06 -0.82 -8.64
CA THR A 100 9.51 0.30 -9.47
C THR A 100 10.02 -0.19 -10.83
N VAL A 101 10.90 -1.19 -10.83
CA VAL A 101 11.49 -1.74 -12.05
C VAL A 101 10.45 -2.50 -12.87
N ARG A 102 9.56 -3.27 -12.24
CA ARG A 102 8.50 -4.01 -12.94
C ARG A 102 7.63 -3.08 -13.78
N GLN A 103 7.24 -1.94 -13.22
CA GLN A 103 6.43 -0.97 -13.95
C GLN A 103 7.18 -0.40 -15.16
N SER A 104 8.45 -0.08 -15.00
CA SER A 104 9.31 0.42 -16.10
C SER A 104 9.48 -0.63 -17.20
N LEU A 105 9.82 -1.87 -16.85
CA LEU A 105 10.00 -2.96 -17.81
C LEU A 105 8.73 -3.25 -18.63
N VAL A 106 7.56 -3.22 -18.00
CA VAL A 106 6.28 -3.40 -18.71
C VAL A 106 6.10 -2.32 -19.77
N LEU A 107 6.34 -1.06 -19.40
CA LEU A 107 6.17 0.07 -20.32
C LEU A 107 7.21 0.08 -21.46
N GLN A 108 8.38 -0.55 -21.28
CA GLN A 108 9.41 -0.67 -22.30
C GLN A 108 9.18 -1.84 -23.27
N TRP A 109 8.68 -2.98 -22.76
CA TRP A 109 8.63 -4.22 -23.53
C TRP A 109 7.28 -4.46 -24.21
N ILE A 110 6.21 -3.92 -23.65
CA ILE A 110 4.85 -4.06 -24.16
C ILE A 110 4.46 -2.83 -24.97
N SER A 111 3.70 -3.01 -26.04
CA SER A 111 3.19 -1.90 -26.85
C SER A 111 2.27 -0.99 -26.02
N LYS A 112 2.15 0.30 -26.41
CA LYS A 112 1.29 1.26 -25.68
C LYS A 112 -0.17 0.81 -25.66
N GLU A 113 -0.61 0.14 -26.72
CA GLU A 113 -1.97 -0.38 -26.91
C GLU A 113 -2.25 -1.57 -25.99
N GLU A 114 -1.26 -2.45 -25.78
CA GLU A 114 -1.40 -3.67 -24.98
C GLU A 114 -1.03 -3.47 -23.50
N ALA A 115 -0.23 -2.46 -23.18
CA ALA A 115 0.27 -2.23 -21.83
C ALA A 115 -0.84 -2.14 -20.77
N PRO A 116 -1.98 -1.44 -20.96
CA PRO A 116 -3.05 -1.39 -19.97
C PRO A 116 -3.65 -2.76 -19.67
N HIS A 117 -3.89 -3.56 -20.72
CA HIS A 117 -4.42 -4.92 -20.56
C HIS A 117 -3.43 -5.83 -19.83
N PHE A 118 -2.16 -5.80 -20.22
CA PHE A 118 -1.09 -6.58 -19.59
C PHE A 118 -0.86 -6.20 -18.13
N MET A 119 -0.89 -4.91 -17.81
CA MET A 119 -0.80 -4.43 -16.42
C MET A 119 -2.00 -4.93 -15.58
N GLY A 120 -3.20 -4.93 -16.16
CA GLY A 120 -4.39 -5.52 -15.53
C GLY A 120 -4.21 -7.01 -15.24
N GLN A 121 -3.65 -7.77 -16.17
CA GLN A 121 -3.33 -9.20 -15.97
C GLN A 121 -2.30 -9.40 -14.85
N LEU A 122 -1.24 -8.57 -14.78
CA LEU A 122 -0.25 -8.63 -13.72
C LEU A 122 -0.86 -8.37 -12.33
N ILE A 123 -1.77 -7.41 -12.23
CA ILE A 123 -2.51 -7.14 -10.99
C ILE A 123 -3.37 -8.35 -10.60
N ALA A 124 -4.11 -8.93 -11.56
CA ALA A 124 -4.95 -10.10 -11.32
C ALA A 124 -4.13 -11.31 -10.85
N VAL A 125 -3.02 -11.62 -11.55
CA VAL A 125 -2.10 -12.70 -11.16
C VAL A 125 -1.50 -12.46 -9.77
N GLY A 126 -1.09 -11.23 -9.48
CA GLY A 126 -0.55 -10.86 -8.16
C GLY A 126 -1.60 -11.03 -7.04
N SER A 127 -2.82 -10.55 -7.25
CA SER A 127 -3.92 -10.70 -6.30
C SER A 127 -4.29 -12.16 -6.06
N PHE A 128 -4.40 -12.95 -7.14
CA PHE A 128 -4.67 -14.39 -7.05
C PHE A 128 -3.56 -15.15 -6.30
N SER A 129 -2.29 -14.83 -6.58
CA SER A 129 -1.15 -15.41 -5.85
C SER A 129 -1.16 -15.04 -4.37
N GLY A 130 -1.54 -13.82 -4.03
CA GLY A 130 -1.72 -13.39 -2.63
C GLY A 130 -2.81 -14.18 -1.92
N LEU A 131 -3.97 -14.40 -2.56
CA LEU A 131 -5.05 -15.22 -2.00
C LEU A 131 -4.63 -16.67 -1.82
N ILE A 132 -3.91 -17.25 -2.79
CA ILE A 132 -3.33 -18.61 -2.66
C ILE A 132 -2.35 -18.64 -1.48
N SER A 133 -1.49 -17.64 -1.33
CA SER A 133 -0.55 -17.57 -0.20
C SER A 133 -1.29 -17.59 1.13
N PHE A 134 -2.35 -16.78 1.29
CA PHE A 134 -3.17 -16.78 2.50
C PHE A 134 -3.85 -18.12 2.75
N ALA A 135 -4.39 -18.77 1.72
CA ALA A 135 -5.01 -20.09 1.84
C ALA A 135 -4.00 -21.16 2.27
N LEU A 136 -2.79 -21.15 1.70
CA LEU A 136 -1.72 -22.07 2.05
C LEU A 136 -1.20 -21.84 3.47
N ILE A 137 -1.07 -20.59 3.92
CA ILE A 137 -0.70 -20.25 5.30
C ILE A 137 -1.77 -20.77 6.27
N TRP A 138 -3.03 -20.45 5.99
CA TRP A 138 -4.14 -20.92 6.82
C TRP A 138 -4.13 -22.44 6.95
N PHE A 139 -4.06 -23.16 5.83
CA PHE A 139 -4.06 -24.62 5.84
C PHE A 139 -2.79 -25.19 6.49
N GLY A 140 -1.63 -24.64 6.20
CA GLY A 140 -0.34 -25.10 6.72
C GLY A 140 -0.25 -24.96 8.25
N ILE A 141 -0.72 -23.85 8.81
CA ILE A 141 -0.70 -23.61 10.26
C ILE A 141 -1.87 -24.37 10.94
N ASP A 142 -3.11 -24.22 10.46
CA ASP A 142 -4.30 -24.76 11.11
C ASP A 142 -4.39 -26.30 11.04
N LYS A 143 -4.07 -26.88 9.87
CA LYS A 143 -4.15 -28.33 9.64
C LYS A 143 -2.79 -29.02 9.67
N GLY A 144 -1.76 -28.35 9.18
CA GLY A 144 -0.42 -28.89 9.09
C GLY A 144 0.44 -28.71 10.35
N GLY A 145 0.00 -27.87 11.30
CA GLY A 145 0.78 -27.57 12.52
C GLY A 145 2.13 -26.92 12.25
N LEU A 146 2.30 -26.25 11.09
CA LEU A 146 3.56 -25.59 10.75
C LEU A 146 3.83 -24.41 11.68
N ASP A 147 5.06 -24.35 12.23
CA ASP A 147 5.51 -23.16 12.94
C ASP A 147 5.73 -21.99 11.96
N MET A 148 5.46 -20.75 12.42
CA MET A 148 5.61 -19.53 11.64
C MET A 148 6.99 -19.39 10.99
N VAL A 149 8.06 -19.89 11.65
CA VAL A 149 9.44 -19.88 11.11
C VAL A 149 9.50 -20.62 9.78
N TRP A 150 8.91 -21.82 9.71
CA TRP A 150 8.90 -22.61 8.47
C TRP A 150 8.04 -21.98 7.38
N VAL A 151 6.95 -21.31 7.75
CA VAL A 151 6.12 -20.58 6.79
C VAL A 151 6.93 -19.46 6.13
N TYR A 152 7.71 -18.68 6.90
CA TYR A 152 8.63 -17.68 6.35
C TYR A 152 9.68 -18.30 5.42
N VAL A 153 10.31 -19.41 5.84
CA VAL A 153 11.35 -20.10 5.04
C VAL A 153 10.76 -20.62 3.73
N ILE A 154 9.60 -21.25 3.75
CA ILE A 154 8.94 -21.79 2.55
C ILE A 154 8.57 -20.65 1.59
N ALA A 155 7.94 -19.59 2.08
CA ALA A 155 7.51 -18.48 1.24
C ALA A 155 8.70 -17.73 0.60
N GLY A 156 9.69 -17.36 1.42
CA GLY A 156 10.91 -16.71 0.93
C GLY A 156 11.72 -17.61 0.01
N GLY A 157 11.87 -18.89 0.37
CA GLY A 157 12.54 -19.90 -0.44
C GLY A 157 11.87 -20.13 -1.80
N SER A 158 10.53 -20.16 -1.83
CA SER A 158 9.76 -20.27 -3.08
C SER A 158 9.97 -19.05 -3.97
N THR A 159 9.97 -17.85 -3.39
CA THR A 159 10.27 -16.61 -4.11
C THR A 159 11.67 -16.65 -4.72
N MET A 160 12.67 -17.08 -3.94
CA MET A 160 14.05 -17.24 -4.41
C MET A 160 14.16 -18.28 -5.53
N ALA A 161 13.51 -19.44 -5.39
CA ALA A 161 13.53 -20.50 -6.38
C ALA A 161 12.92 -20.04 -7.72
N ILE A 162 11.76 -19.38 -7.69
CA ILE A 162 11.13 -18.79 -8.89
C ILE A 162 12.05 -17.74 -9.51
N THR A 163 12.67 -16.90 -8.70
CA THR A 163 13.57 -15.84 -9.19
C THR A 163 14.81 -16.42 -9.86
N LEU A 164 15.45 -17.43 -9.25
CA LEU A 164 16.60 -18.13 -9.84
C LEU A 164 16.21 -18.86 -11.13
N PHE A 165 15.06 -19.50 -11.15
CA PHE A 165 14.51 -20.09 -12.39
C PHE A 165 14.38 -19.05 -13.50
N CYS A 166 13.77 -17.90 -13.22
CA CYS A 166 13.66 -16.79 -14.17
C CYS A 166 15.04 -16.27 -14.59
N TRP A 167 16.00 -16.20 -13.67
CA TRP A 167 17.36 -15.73 -13.98
C TRP A 167 18.08 -16.61 -15.00
N VAL A 168 17.90 -17.93 -14.89
CA VAL A 168 18.56 -18.90 -15.78
C VAL A 168 17.82 -19.01 -17.12
N THR A 169 16.48 -18.95 -17.11
CA THR A 169 15.67 -19.28 -18.30
C THR A 169 15.28 -18.07 -19.14
N PHE A 170 15.22 -16.87 -18.57
CA PHE A 170 14.79 -15.69 -19.30
C PHE A 170 15.90 -15.14 -20.21
N PRO A 171 15.57 -14.76 -21.46
CA PRO A 171 16.52 -14.10 -22.34
C PRO A 171 16.86 -12.71 -21.78
N ARG A 172 18.01 -12.19 -22.19
CA ARG A 172 18.38 -10.79 -21.90
C ARG A 172 17.69 -9.90 -22.90
N PHE A 173 16.71 -9.13 -22.41
CA PHE A 173 16.00 -8.17 -23.27
C PHE A 173 16.84 -6.90 -23.48
N PRO A 174 16.83 -6.32 -24.70
CA PRO A 174 17.50 -5.05 -24.95
C PRO A 174 16.78 -3.91 -24.25
N GLU A 175 17.54 -2.97 -23.68
CA GLU A 175 17.01 -1.69 -23.17
C GLU A 175 16.62 -0.81 -24.36
N LYS A 176 15.36 -0.34 -24.40
CA LYS A 176 14.84 0.39 -25.57
C LYS A 176 14.98 1.90 -25.48
N VAL A 177 14.90 2.50 -24.29
CA VAL A 177 14.92 3.98 -24.14
C VAL A 177 15.43 4.38 -22.75
N GLU A 178 16.33 5.37 -22.72
CA GLU A 178 16.75 6.03 -21.49
C GLU A 178 15.63 6.92 -20.94
N GLN A 179 15.19 6.67 -19.71
CA GLN A 179 14.04 7.37 -19.11
C GLN A 179 14.49 8.63 -18.36
N HIS A 180 14.08 9.80 -18.82
CA HIS A 180 14.25 11.07 -18.09
C HIS A 180 13.06 11.30 -17.15
N LYS A 181 13.29 11.21 -15.83
CA LYS A 181 12.27 11.50 -14.80
C LYS A 181 12.64 12.78 -14.06
N LYS A 182 12.04 13.91 -14.43
CA LYS A 182 12.07 15.13 -13.61
C LYS A 182 10.80 15.15 -12.76
N LEU A 183 10.94 15.08 -11.43
CA LEU A 183 9.85 15.30 -10.50
C LEU A 183 9.73 16.81 -10.23
N PHE A 184 8.52 17.36 -10.37
CA PHE A 184 8.23 18.75 -10.01
C PHE A 184 6.82 18.85 -9.43
N MET A 185 6.62 19.78 -8.51
CA MET A 185 5.30 20.07 -7.92
C MET A 185 4.74 21.33 -8.55
N ARG A 186 3.46 21.29 -8.95
CA ARG A 186 2.74 22.49 -9.39
C ARG A 186 1.78 22.94 -8.30
N GLY A 187 1.88 24.20 -7.90
CA GLY A 187 1.03 24.79 -6.87
C GLY A 187 -0.48 24.70 -7.18
N ARG A 188 -0.87 24.65 -8.47
CA ARG A 188 -2.27 24.48 -8.88
C ARG A 188 -2.89 23.15 -8.43
N TYR A 189 -2.10 22.10 -8.14
CA TYR A 189 -2.57 20.79 -7.67
C TYR A 189 -2.54 20.64 -6.15
N TRP A 190 -2.42 21.74 -5.40
CA TRP A 190 -2.26 21.74 -3.95
C TRP A 190 -3.35 20.93 -3.22
N LEU A 191 -4.62 21.04 -3.65
CA LEU A 191 -5.73 20.30 -3.05
C LEU A 191 -5.59 18.79 -3.27
N TYR A 192 -5.19 18.39 -4.48
CA TYR A 192 -4.89 16.98 -4.77
C TYR A 192 -3.77 16.44 -3.89
N TYR A 193 -2.68 17.19 -3.70
CA TYR A 193 -1.58 16.76 -2.84
C TYR A 193 -2.02 16.61 -1.38
N LEU A 194 -2.78 17.55 -0.86
CA LEU A 194 -3.30 17.48 0.52
C LEU A 194 -4.24 16.29 0.71
N ILE A 195 -5.18 16.06 -0.21
CA ILE A 195 -6.09 14.92 -0.14
C ILE A 195 -5.30 13.61 -0.25
N THR A 196 -4.29 13.55 -1.12
CA THR A 196 -3.42 12.37 -1.27
C THR A 196 -2.63 12.09 0.00
N PHE A 197 -2.05 13.12 0.64
CA PHE A 197 -1.35 12.99 1.91
C PHE A 197 -2.27 12.50 3.02
N MET A 198 -3.44 13.13 3.17
CA MET A 198 -4.41 12.75 4.20
C MET A 198 -4.96 11.33 3.99
N ALA A 199 -5.19 10.92 2.75
CA ALA A 199 -5.59 9.55 2.42
C ALA A 199 -4.49 8.54 2.78
N GLY A 200 -3.24 8.84 2.44
CA GLY A 200 -2.08 8.02 2.79
C GLY A 200 -1.89 7.91 4.29
N ALA A 201 -1.89 9.04 5.01
CA ALA A 201 -1.71 9.10 6.46
C ALA A 201 -2.78 8.29 7.21
N ARG A 202 -4.04 8.51 6.89
CA ARG A 202 -5.18 7.79 7.48
C ARG A 202 -5.12 6.30 7.19
N ARG A 203 -4.77 5.93 5.95
CA ARG A 203 -4.62 4.52 5.56
C ARG A 203 -3.57 3.81 6.41
N GLN A 204 -2.45 4.45 6.71
CA GLN A 204 -1.39 3.86 7.53
C GLN A 204 -1.85 3.59 8.97
N ILE A 205 -2.66 4.46 9.56
CA ILE A 205 -3.24 4.20 10.88
C ILE A 205 -4.00 2.88 10.87
N PHE A 206 -4.84 2.67 9.88
CA PHE A 206 -5.68 1.48 9.82
C PHE A 206 -4.88 0.22 9.45
N VAL A 207 -4.05 0.29 8.43
CA VAL A 207 -3.23 -0.85 7.97
C VAL A 207 -2.30 -1.37 9.08
N VAL A 208 -1.71 -0.47 9.86
CA VAL A 208 -0.77 -0.84 10.93
C VAL A 208 -1.52 -1.24 12.20
N PHE A 209 -2.36 -0.34 12.72
CA PHE A 209 -2.87 -0.48 14.08
C PHE A 209 -4.16 -1.27 14.19
N ALA A 210 -4.99 -1.38 13.14
CA ALA A 210 -6.17 -2.25 13.21
C ALA A 210 -5.79 -3.73 13.25
N GLY A 211 -4.84 -4.16 12.41
CA GLY A 211 -4.31 -5.52 12.44
C GLY A 211 -3.59 -5.82 13.76
N PHE A 212 -2.82 -4.86 14.28
CA PHE A 212 -2.12 -5.00 15.55
C PHE A 212 -3.11 -5.11 16.73
N LEU A 213 -4.17 -4.27 16.76
CA LEU A 213 -5.24 -4.36 17.75
C LEU A 213 -5.91 -5.73 17.81
N MET A 214 -6.14 -6.34 16.64
CA MET A 214 -6.76 -7.67 16.58
C MET A 214 -5.91 -8.74 17.26
N VAL A 215 -4.60 -8.67 17.12
CA VAL A 215 -3.68 -9.61 17.78
C VAL A 215 -3.51 -9.25 19.24
N GLU A 216 -3.19 -7.98 19.57
CA GLU A 216 -2.87 -7.56 20.93
C GLU A 216 -4.09 -7.59 21.86
N LYS A 217 -5.24 -7.00 21.44
CA LYS A 217 -6.44 -6.87 22.28
C LYS A 217 -7.34 -8.10 22.22
N PHE A 218 -7.53 -8.65 21.01
CA PHE A 218 -8.50 -9.74 20.81
C PHE A 218 -7.86 -11.12 20.67
N GLY A 219 -6.53 -11.24 20.72
CA GLY A 219 -5.81 -12.51 20.67
C GLY A 219 -5.97 -13.27 19.36
N PHE A 220 -6.12 -12.57 18.22
CA PHE A 220 -6.28 -13.24 16.93
C PHE A 220 -5.02 -14.02 16.57
N SER A 221 -5.22 -15.32 16.30
CA SER A 221 -4.16 -16.17 15.75
C SER A 221 -3.84 -15.80 14.30
N VAL A 222 -2.67 -16.27 13.81
CA VAL A 222 -2.30 -16.14 12.38
C VAL A 222 -3.41 -16.70 11.48
N THR A 223 -4.02 -17.82 11.87
CA THR A 223 -5.14 -18.45 11.15
C THR A 223 -6.32 -17.49 11.01
N SER A 224 -6.71 -16.81 12.10
CA SER A 224 -7.82 -15.85 12.11
C SER A 224 -7.51 -14.64 11.23
N ILE A 225 -6.30 -14.08 11.35
CA ILE A 225 -5.83 -12.94 10.52
C ILE A 225 -5.82 -13.33 9.05
N THR A 226 -5.28 -14.51 8.72
CA THR A 226 -5.19 -14.99 7.32
C THR A 226 -6.56 -15.22 6.71
N LEU A 227 -7.50 -15.80 7.48
CA LEU A 227 -8.89 -15.98 7.03
C LEU A 227 -9.57 -14.62 6.79
N MET A 228 -9.36 -13.66 7.68
CA MET A 228 -9.88 -12.30 7.51
C MET A 228 -9.33 -11.65 6.21
N PHE A 229 -8.05 -11.83 5.91
CA PHE A 229 -7.45 -11.32 4.67
C PHE A 229 -8.00 -12.02 3.42
N LEU A 230 -8.25 -13.33 3.48
CA LEU A 230 -8.92 -14.07 2.41
C LEU A 230 -10.32 -13.54 2.13
N VAL A 231 -11.14 -13.39 3.15
CA VAL A 231 -12.50 -12.85 3.04
C VAL A 231 -12.47 -11.43 2.48
N ASN A 232 -11.60 -10.58 3.04
CA ASN A 232 -11.45 -9.20 2.60
C ASN A 232 -10.99 -9.10 1.14
N GLY A 233 -10.01 -9.91 0.73
CA GLY A 233 -9.53 -9.97 -0.65
C GLY A 233 -10.62 -10.42 -1.63
N GLY A 234 -11.38 -11.47 -1.28
CA GLY A 234 -12.50 -11.96 -2.07
C GLY A 234 -13.61 -10.92 -2.24
N LEU A 235 -13.98 -10.25 -1.15
CA LEU A 235 -14.97 -9.18 -1.17
C LEU A 235 -14.49 -7.99 -2.03
N ASN A 236 -13.24 -7.56 -1.90
CA ASN A 236 -12.68 -6.48 -2.70
C ASN A 236 -12.70 -6.78 -4.20
N MET A 237 -12.39 -8.01 -4.61
CA MET A 237 -12.47 -8.41 -6.02
C MET A 237 -13.88 -8.19 -6.60
N TYR A 238 -14.91 -8.45 -5.80
CA TYR A 238 -16.32 -8.29 -6.23
C TYR A 238 -16.79 -6.83 -6.13
N VAL A 239 -16.39 -6.09 -5.11
CA VAL A 239 -16.90 -4.76 -4.78
C VAL A 239 -16.16 -3.65 -5.54
N ALA A 240 -14.84 -3.76 -5.75
CA ALA A 240 -14.06 -2.70 -6.37
C ALA A 240 -14.55 -2.27 -7.77
N PRO A 241 -14.96 -3.17 -8.69
CA PRO A 241 -15.53 -2.76 -9.97
C PRO A 241 -16.85 -2.00 -9.83
N LYS A 242 -17.65 -2.34 -8.82
CA LYS A 242 -18.93 -1.65 -8.55
C LYS A 242 -18.71 -0.25 -7.99
N ILE A 243 -17.71 -0.09 -7.13
CA ILE A 243 -17.27 1.22 -6.63
C ILE A 243 -16.79 2.10 -7.77
N GLY A 244 -16.02 1.58 -8.73
CA GLY A 244 -15.62 2.34 -9.90
C GLY A 244 -16.82 2.87 -10.71
N LYS A 245 -17.85 2.05 -10.93
CA LYS A 245 -19.10 2.48 -11.58
C LYS A 245 -19.86 3.53 -10.75
N LEU A 246 -19.88 3.36 -9.42
CA LEU A 246 -20.51 4.30 -8.50
C LEU A 246 -19.85 5.68 -8.56
N ILE A 247 -18.51 5.73 -8.56
CA ILE A 247 -17.74 6.97 -8.69
C ILE A 247 -18.05 7.66 -10.02
N ALA A 248 -18.11 6.91 -11.13
CA ALA A 248 -18.45 7.44 -12.43
C ALA A 248 -19.85 8.09 -12.46
N HIS A 249 -20.81 7.53 -11.70
CA HIS A 249 -22.18 8.03 -11.63
C HIS A 249 -22.34 9.20 -10.64
N TRP A 250 -21.72 9.14 -9.47
CA TRP A 250 -21.87 10.15 -8.40
C TRP A 250 -20.94 11.35 -8.57
N GLY A 251 -19.83 11.19 -9.28
CA GLY A 251 -18.71 12.12 -9.32
C GLY A 251 -17.82 12.04 -8.09
N GLU A 252 -16.61 12.57 -8.23
CA GLU A 252 -15.53 12.40 -7.24
C GLU A 252 -15.87 13.03 -5.89
N ARG A 253 -16.43 14.25 -5.89
CA ARG A 253 -16.77 14.98 -4.66
C ARG A 253 -17.76 14.22 -3.79
N ARG A 254 -18.85 13.68 -4.37
CA ARG A 254 -19.86 12.93 -3.62
C ARG A 254 -19.33 11.59 -3.14
N ALA A 255 -18.58 10.88 -3.98
CA ALA A 255 -17.98 9.60 -3.65
C ALA A 255 -17.02 9.74 -2.46
N LEU A 256 -16.08 10.68 -2.51
CA LEU A 256 -15.14 10.94 -1.42
C LEU A 256 -15.82 11.49 -0.16
N THR A 257 -16.91 12.28 -0.30
CA THR A 257 -17.72 12.72 0.86
C THR A 257 -18.32 11.51 1.57
N PHE A 258 -18.90 10.57 0.84
CA PHE A 258 -19.47 9.33 1.39
C PHE A 258 -18.38 8.48 2.07
N GLU A 259 -17.24 8.29 1.43
CA GLU A 259 -16.08 7.59 2.01
C GLU A 259 -15.70 8.19 3.35
N TYR A 260 -15.49 9.51 3.41
CA TYR A 260 -14.94 10.13 4.62
C TYR A 260 -15.94 10.22 5.77
N VAL A 261 -17.22 10.37 5.48
CA VAL A 261 -18.27 10.23 6.50
C VAL A 261 -18.28 8.81 7.07
N GLY A 262 -18.22 7.80 6.19
CA GLY A 262 -18.13 6.42 6.62
C GLY A 262 -16.88 6.11 7.45
N LEU A 263 -15.72 6.63 7.03
CA LEU A 263 -14.46 6.44 7.76
C LEU A 263 -14.43 7.13 9.12
N VAL A 264 -15.07 8.29 9.28
CA VAL A 264 -15.26 8.89 10.63
C VAL A 264 -15.99 7.91 11.53
N GLY A 265 -17.09 7.30 11.05
CA GLY A 265 -17.83 6.29 11.79
C GLY A 265 -16.99 5.06 12.12
N VAL A 266 -16.24 4.54 11.14
CA VAL A 266 -15.34 3.38 11.33
C VAL A 266 -14.29 3.67 12.39
N PHE A 267 -13.57 4.78 12.27
CA PHE A 267 -12.49 5.12 13.21
C PHE A 267 -13.01 5.40 14.62
N VAL A 268 -14.12 6.12 14.75
CA VAL A 268 -14.75 6.37 16.07
C VAL A 268 -15.18 5.05 16.70
N THR A 269 -15.81 4.16 15.95
CA THR A 269 -16.23 2.86 16.48
C THR A 269 -15.01 2.00 16.85
N TYR A 270 -13.93 2.02 16.06
CA TYR A 270 -12.69 1.31 16.38
C TYR A 270 -12.05 1.80 17.68
N ALA A 271 -12.13 3.10 17.96
CA ALA A 271 -11.57 3.68 19.18
C ALA A 271 -12.19 3.09 20.47
N PHE A 272 -13.43 2.60 20.39
CA PHE A 272 -14.18 2.09 21.53
C PHE A 272 -14.64 0.63 21.34
N VAL A 273 -14.12 -0.08 20.33
CA VAL A 273 -14.53 -1.46 20.06
C VAL A 273 -14.01 -2.41 21.13
N ASP A 274 -14.93 -3.16 21.75
CA ASP A 274 -14.63 -4.20 22.75
C ASP A 274 -15.02 -5.60 22.30
N THR A 275 -15.53 -5.72 21.09
CA THR A 275 -16.06 -6.98 20.54
C THR A 275 -15.31 -7.33 19.25
N ALA A 276 -14.66 -8.49 19.23
CA ALA A 276 -13.80 -8.94 18.13
C ALA A 276 -14.52 -8.99 16.76
N TRP A 277 -15.75 -9.52 16.71
CA TRP A 277 -16.50 -9.60 15.44
C TRP A 277 -16.87 -8.23 14.87
N ILE A 278 -17.11 -7.21 15.73
CA ILE A 278 -17.33 -5.82 15.29
C ILE A 278 -16.04 -5.27 14.65
N ALA A 279 -14.89 -5.52 15.29
CA ALA A 279 -13.59 -5.12 14.73
C ALA A 279 -13.35 -5.72 13.34
N VAL A 280 -13.68 -6.99 13.13
CA VAL A 280 -13.58 -7.66 11.81
C VAL A 280 -14.50 -7.00 10.77
N ILE A 281 -15.75 -6.73 11.11
CA ILE A 281 -16.69 -6.07 10.19
C ILE A 281 -16.19 -4.68 9.82
N LEU A 282 -15.75 -3.91 10.79
CA LEU A 282 -15.19 -2.56 10.55
C LEU A 282 -13.92 -2.62 9.70
N TYR A 283 -13.07 -3.64 9.88
CA TYR A 283 -11.89 -3.87 9.06
C TYR A 283 -12.27 -4.09 7.59
N ILE A 284 -13.26 -4.91 7.33
CA ILE A 284 -13.77 -5.18 5.98
C ILE A 284 -14.38 -3.91 5.36
N ILE A 285 -15.18 -3.17 6.12
CA ILE A 285 -15.82 -1.92 5.66
C ILE A 285 -14.74 -0.89 5.29
N ASP A 286 -13.72 -0.71 6.12
CA ASP A 286 -12.61 0.21 5.84
C ASP A 286 -11.88 -0.15 4.54
N HIS A 287 -11.59 -1.43 4.33
CA HIS A 287 -10.94 -1.89 3.10
C HIS A 287 -11.81 -1.72 1.86
N MET A 288 -13.14 -1.79 1.99
CA MET A 288 -14.05 -1.44 0.90
C MET A 288 -13.95 0.07 0.58
N PHE A 289 -13.86 0.93 1.59
CA PHE A 289 -13.63 2.36 1.40
C PHE A 289 -12.29 2.66 0.73
N PHE A 290 -11.24 1.87 0.94
CA PHE A 290 -9.96 2.07 0.23
C PHE A 290 -10.10 2.02 -1.29
N SER A 291 -11.06 1.27 -1.82
CA SER A 291 -11.34 1.24 -3.25
C SER A 291 -11.88 2.59 -3.76
N MET A 292 -12.45 3.42 -2.88
CA MET A 292 -12.94 4.77 -3.26
C MET A 292 -11.80 5.77 -3.49
N ALA A 293 -10.55 5.45 -3.09
CA ALA A 293 -9.38 6.24 -3.45
C ALA A 293 -9.17 6.35 -4.99
N ILE A 294 -9.86 5.53 -5.79
CA ILE A 294 -9.96 5.71 -7.24
C ILE A 294 -10.47 7.11 -7.57
N ALA A 295 -11.40 7.66 -6.78
CA ALA A 295 -11.93 8.99 -6.98
C ALA A 295 -10.88 10.12 -6.85
N ILE A 296 -9.83 9.93 -6.05
CA ILE A 296 -8.70 10.88 -5.98
C ILE A 296 -7.93 10.88 -7.30
N LYS A 297 -7.73 9.70 -7.89
CA LYS A 297 -7.01 9.55 -9.16
C LYS A 297 -7.82 10.12 -10.32
N THR A 298 -9.14 9.86 -10.37
CA THR A 298 -10.03 10.40 -11.43
C THR A 298 -10.21 11.91 -11.29
N TYR A 299 -10.28 12.43 -10.06
CA TYR A 299 -10.23 13.87 -9.82
C TYR A 299 -8.97 14.50 -10.42
N PHE A 300 -7.79 13.92 -10.12
CA PHE A 300 -6.53 14.40 -10.67
C PHE A 300 -6.52 14.33 -12.20
N GLN A 301 -6.98 13.23 -12.79
CA GLN A 301 -7.04 13.06 -14.24
C GLN A 301 -7.86 14.14 -14.93
N LYS A 302 -8.95 14.62 -14.30
CA LYS A 302 -9.80 15.68 -14.83
C LYS A 302 -9.19 17.08 -14.77
N ILE A 303 -8.35 17.34 -13.76
CA ILE A 303 -7.75 18.67 -13.53
C ILE A 303 -6.34 18.81 -14.09
N ALA A 304 -5.64 17.70 -14.36
CA ALA A 304 -4.26 17.70 -14.77
C ALA A 304 -4.08 18.08 -16.24
N ASP A 305 -2.97 18.75 -16.50
CA ASP A 305 -2.42 18.82 -17.85
C ASP A 305 -1.95 17.39 -18.22
N PRO A 306 -2.32 16.86 -19.41
CA PRO A 306 -1.85 15.55 -19.86
C PRO A 306 -0.33 15.36 -19.79
N ALA A 307 0.44 16.44 -20.02
CA ALA A 307 1.91 16.42 -19.93
C ALA A 307 2.44 16.23 -18.51
N ASP A 308 1.63 16.55 -17.47
CA ASP A 308 2.03 16.45 -16.07
C ASP A 308 1.77 15.05 -15.48
N MET A 309 0.98 14.21 -16.12
CA MET A 309 0.44 12.97 -15.54
C MET A 309 1.52 12.06 -14.95
N ALA A 310 2.59 11.79 -15.69
CA ALA A 310 3.67 10.89 -15.25
C ALA A 310 4.47 11.47 -14.06
N SER A 311 4.84 12.76 -14.15
CA SER A 311 5.56 13.45 -13.08
C SER A 311 4.74 13.51 -11.80
N GLN A 312 3.46 13.82 -11.91
CA GLN A 312 2.57 13.94 -10.74
C GLN A 312 2.21 12.59 -10.11
N ALA A 313 2.22 11.51 -10.88
CA ALA A 313 2.11 10.16 -10.32
C ALA A 313 3.30 9.85 -9.41
N GLY A 314 4.52 10.25 -9.81
CA GLY A 314 5.71 10.14 -8.96
C GLY A 314 5.63 11.01 -7.70
N VAL A 315 5.15 12.25 -7.82
CA VAL A 315 4.93 13.14 -6.65
C VAL A 315 3.93 12.53 -5.68
N ALA A 316 2.79 12.04 -6.17
CA ALA A 316 1.77 11.40 -5.33
C ALA A 316 2.32 10.15 -4.63
N PHE A 317 3.13 9.35 -5.31
CA PHE A 317 3.81 8.20 -4.72
C PHE A 317 4.72 8.63 -3.56
N SER A 318 5.56 9.65 -3.76
CA SER A 318 6.43 10.19 -2.70
C SER A 318 5.62 10.74 -1.52
N ILE A 319 4.53 11.49 -1.77
CA ILE A 319 3.65 12.03 -0.72
C ILE A 319 3.06 10.89 0.13
N ASN A 320 2.59 9.82 -0.50
CA ASN A 320 2.07 8.65 0.22
C ASN A 320 3.14 7.99 1.08
N HIS A 321 4.38 7.88 0.60
CA HIS A 321 5.48 7.27 1.35
C HIS A 321 5.98 8.15 2.49
N ILE A 322 5.93 9.49 2.37
CA ILE A 322 6.21 10.39 3.50
C ILE A 322 5.22 10.11 4.64
N ALA A 323 3.94 10.05 4.34
CA ALA A 323 2.92 9.71 5.33
C ALA A 323 3.14 8.31 5.92
N ALA A 324 3.49 7.33 5.08
CA ALA A 324 3.71 5.95 5.48
C ALA A 324 4.96 5.76 6.38
N VAL A 325 5.97 6.60 6.24
CA VAL A 325 7.16 6.58 7.12
C VAL A 325 6.87 7.27 8.46
N VAL A 326 6.23 8.43 8.44
CA VAL A 326 6.10 9.27 9.65
C VAL A 326 4.97 8.81 10.57
N ILE A 327 3.80 8.48 10.00
CA ILE A 327 2.59 8.22 10.78
C ILE A 327 2.71 6.97 11.67
N PRO A 328 3.19 5.80 11.20
CA PRO A 328 3.27 4.63 12.06
C PRO A 328 4.19 4.82 13.25
N ALA A 329 5.38 5.44 13.07
CA ALA A 329 6.30 5.69 14.17
C ALA A 329 5.69 6.66 15.20
N ALA A 330 5.15 7.81 14.76
CA ALA A 330 4.54 8.79 15.65
C ALA A 330 3.35 8.20 16.42
N PHE A 331 2.53 7.40 15.77
CA PHE A 331 1.33 6.82 16.36
C PHE A 331 1.62 5.57 17.20
N GLY A 332 2.77 4.92 17.00
CA GLY A 332 3.27 3.90 17.91
C GLY A 332 3.49 4.46 19.34
N PHE A 333 4.04 5.67 19.46
CA PHE A 333 4.13 6.35 20.76
C PHE A 333 2.76 6.74 21.32
N LEU A 334 1.83 7.19 20.46
CA LEU A 334 0.46 7.49 20.88
C LEU A 334 -0.29 6.24 21.37
N TRP A 335 0.01 5.07 20.77
CA TRP A 335 -0.54 3.78 21.17
C TRP A 335 -0.23 3.41 22.62
N LEU A 336 0.97 3.71 23.12
CA LEU A 336 1.35 3.49 24.53
C LEU A 336 0.50 4.30 25.51
N ILE A 337 -0.01 5.46 25.08
CA ILE A 337 -0.91 6.27 25.92
C ILE A 337 -2.30 5.64 25.89
N SER A 338 -2.83 5.41 24.70
CA SER A 338 -4.09 4.70 24.49
C SER A 338 -4.28 4.31 23.02
N PRO A 339 -4.59 3.05 22.70
CA PRO A 339 -5.02 2.63 21.37
C PRO A 339 -6.18 3.47 20.82
N SER A 340 -7.13 3.86 21.68
CA SER A 340 -8.27 4.70 21.29
C SER A 340 -7.84 6.04 20.69
N TYR A 341 -6.77 6.66 21.21
CA TYR A 341 -6.28 7.95 20.69
C TYR A 341 -5.75 7.84 19.26
N VAL A 342 -5.16 6.70 18.89
CA VAL A 342 -4.70 6.44 17.52
C VAL A 342 -5.89 6.44 16.56
N PHE A 343 -6.97 5.76 16.90
CA PHE A 343 -8.17 5.72 16.05
C PHE A 343 -8.93 7.04 16.06
N LEU A 344 -9.01 7.74 17.20
CA LEU A 344 -9.60 9.09 17.25
C LEU A 344 -8.82 10.10 16.42
N ALA A 345 -7.50 10.00 16.38
CA ALA A 345 -6.69 10.81 15.46
C ALA A 345 -7.00 10.47 14.00
N GLY A 346 -7.22 9.19 13.67
CA GLY A 346 -7.72 8.77 12.35
C GLY A 346 -9.08 9.37 12.01
N ALA A 347 -10.00 9.42 12.98
CA ALA A 347 -11.30 10.08 12.83
C ALA A 347 -11.13 11.60 12.57
N ALA A 348 -10.28 12.29 13.33
CA ALA A 348 -9.98 13.70 13.13
C ALA A 348 -9.38 13.96 11.73
N MET A 349 -8.46 13.11 11.27
CA MET A 349 -7.92 13.17 9.90
C MET A 349 -9.01 12.93 8.83
N SER A 350 -9.98 12.06 9.10
CA SER A 350 -11.13 11.84 8.21
C SER A 350 -12.05 13.05 8.13
N VAL A 351 -12.29 13.73 9.25
CA VAL A 351 -13.03 15.00 9.28
C VAL A 351 -12.29 16.08 8.50
N LEU A 352 -10.98 16.21 8.67
CA LEU A 352 -10.18 17.17 7.88
C LEU A 352 -10.22 16.83 6.38
N SER A 353 -10.14 15.55 6.02
CA SER A 353 -10.29 15.10 4.65
C SER A 353 -11.67 15.44 4.09
N LEU A 354 -12.73 15.29 4.89
CA LEU A 354 -14.08 15.68 4.53
C LEU A 354 -14.21 17.19 4.21
N ILE A 355 -13.57 18.04 5.03
CA ILE A 355 -13.49 19.48 4.78
C ILE A 355 -12.77 19.76 3.45
N LEU A 356 -11.62 19.14 3.22
CA LEU A 356 -10.85 19.33 1.99
C LEU A 356 -11.63 18.90 0.74
N VAL A 357 -12.35 17.79 0.80
CA VAL A 357 -13.15 17.30 -0.32
C VAL A 357 -14.30 18.22 -0.68
N ARG A 358 -14.87 18.97 0.28
CA ARG A 358 -15.88 20.00 -0.02
C ARG A 358 -15.33 21.12 -0.90
N LEU A 359 -14.01 21.26 -0.99
CA LEU A 359 -13.33 22.21 -1.88
C LEU A 359 -13.17 21.68 -3.31
N ILE A 360 -13.42 20.41 -3.58
CA ILE A 360 -13.48 19.87 -4.94
C ILE A 360 -14.73 20.44 -5.63
N PRO A 361 -14.61 21.01 -6.85
CA PRO A 361 -15.78 21.42 -7.64
C PRO A 361 -16.71 20.22 -7.95
N GLU A 362 -17.98 20.48 -8.19
CA GLU A 362 -18.90 19.41 -8.63
C GLU A 362 -18.51 18.83 -10.00
N ASN A 363 -18.01 19.71 -10.89
CA ASN A 363 -17.49 19.35 -12.19
C ASN A 363 -16.01 19.79 -12.27
N PRO A 364 -15.06 19.00 -11.76
CA PRO A 364 -13.66 19.34 -11.83
C PRO A 364 -13.16 19.27 -13.28
N SER A 365 -12.36 20.26 -13.66
CA SER A 365 -11.75 20.36 -14.99
C SER A 365 -10.40 21.04 -14.91
N HIS A 366 -9.68 21.09 -16.03
CA HIS A 366 -8.41 21.81 -16.11
C HIS A 366 -8.54 23.28 -15.67
N GLU A 367 -9.64 23.95 -15.95
CA GLU A 367 -9.88 25.35 -15.57
C GLU A 367 -10.50 25.49 -14.17
N ASN A 368 -11.13 24.43 -13.66
CA ASN A 368 -11.87 24.41 -12.39
C ASN A 368 -11.28 23.37 -11.43
N VAL A 369 -10.09 23.67 -10.91
CA VAL A 369 -9.30 22.73 -10.09
C VAL A 369 -9.83 22.64 -8.66
N ALA A 370 -10.10 23.77 -8.01
CA ALA A 370 -10.58 23.85 -6.63
C ALA A 370 -11.49 25.07 -6.44
N LEU A 371 -12.40 24.99 -5.45
CA LEU A 371 -13.33 26.09 -5.17
C LEU A 371 -12.63 27.31 -4.55
N ILE A 372 -11.47 27.12 -3.93
CA ILE A 372 -10.63 28.19 -3.34
C ILE A 372 -9.17 28.02 -3.77
N GLY A 373 -8.42 29.13 -3.75
CA GLY A 373 -6.99 29.13 -4.03
C GLY A 373 -6.58 30.19 -5.05
N PRO A 374 -5.27 30.44 -5.18
CA PRO A 374 -4.77 31.56 -6.00
C PRO A 374 -5.02 31.40 -7.50
N TYR A 375 -5.36 30.22 -7.97
CA TYR A 375 -5.57 29.92 -9.41
C TYR A 375 -6.99 30.19 -9.91
N ARG A 376 -7.94 30.45 -9.02
CA ARG A 376 -9.30 30.88 -9.40
C ARG A 376 -9.36 32.35 -9.84
N LEU A 377 -8.40 33.18 -9.37
CA LEU A 377 -8.37 34.62 -9.65
C LEU A 377 -7.89 34.95 -11.08
N SER A 378 -7.13 34.06 -11.74
CA SER A 378 -6.64 34.29 -13.09
C SER A 378 -7.70 34.11 -14.17
N VAL A 379 -8.75 33.35 -13.93
CA VAL A 379 -9.86 33.15 -14.89
C VAL A 379 -10.84 34.32 -14.87
N ASN A 380 -11.06 34.96 -13.72
CA ASN A 380 -11.95 36.12 -13.60
C ASN A 380 -11.31 37.46 -14.03
N ALA A 381 -9.97 37.49 -14.20
CA ALA A 381 -9.26 38.69 -14.68
C ALA A 381 -9.10 38.74 -16.21
N ALA A 382 -9.52 37.68 -16.91
CA ALA A 382 -9.48 37.60 -18.38
C ALA A 382 -10.88 37.73 -19.04
N GLN A 383 -11.94 38.01 -18.26
CA GLN A 383 -13.27 38.47 -18.71
C GLN A 383 -13.44 39.96 -18.38
#